data_70cc1feb5af172752bf300e001e96591
#
_entry.id   70cc1feb5af172752bf300e001e96591
#
_cell.length_a   1.000
_cell.length_b   1.000
_cell.length_c   1.000
_cell.angle_alpha   90.00
_cell.angle_beta   90.00
_cell.angle_gamma   90.00
#
_symmetry.space_group_name_H-M   'P 1'
#
loop_
_entity.id
_entity.type
_entity.pdbx_description
1 polymer ?
#
loop_
_entity_poly.entity_id
_entity_poly.type
_entity_poly.pdbx_seq_one_letter_code
_entity_poly.pdbx_strand_id
1 'polypeptide(L)'
;STTKKGIVQLSSATNSTSESLAATPKAVKAAYELANGKYTAQDATTAQKGIVQLSNATNSTSEMLAATPKSVKAAYDLANGKYTAQDATTAQKGIVQLSSATNSASETLAATPKAVKAANDNANGRVPSARKVNGKALSSDITLTPKDIGTLNSTTMSFSGGAGWFKLATVTMPQASSVVSITLIGGAGFNVGSPQQAGISELVLRAGNGNPKGITGALWQRTSTGFTNFAWVNTSGDTYDIYVAIGNYATGVNIQWDYTSNASVTIHTSPAYSANKPEGLTDGTVYSLYTPSEQFYPPGAPIPWPSDTVPSGY
;
A
#
# COMPACT_ATOMS: atom_id res chain seq x y z
N SER A 1 12.49 56.13 0.98
CA SER A 1 11.88 54.96 0.36
C SER A 1 11.84 53.82 1.38
N THR A 2 11.13 52.74 1.05
CA THR A 2 11.00 51.56 1.87
C THR A 2 12.32 50.84 2.10
N THR A 3 13.36 51.13 1.30
CA THR A 3 14.69 50.47 1.34
C THR A 3 15.81 51.37 1.83
N LYS A 4 15.53 52.68 2.13
CA LYS A 4 16.59 53.64 2.52
C LYS A 4 16.07 54.60 3.56
N LYS A 5 16.85 54.78 4.65
CA LYS A 5 16.60 55.77 5.66
C LYS A 5 16.80 57.17 5.11
N GLY A 6 16.01 58.11 5.56
CA GLY A 6 16.10 59.49 5.18
C GLY A 6 15.03 60.37 5.83
N ILE A 7 15.10 61.66 5.54
CA ILE A 7 14.05 62.60 5.92
C ILE A 7 12.85 62.32 5.05
N VAL A 8 11.66 62.26 5.67
CA VAL A 8 10.41 62.07 4.94
C VAL A 8 9.64 63.37 4.90
N GLN A 9 8.97 63.63 3.78
CA GLN A 9 8.05 64.72 3.63
C GLN A 9 6.69 64.37 4.21
N LEU A 10 6.07 65.27 4.93
CA LEU A 10 4.73 65.10 5.44
C LEU A 10 3.69 65.36 4.34
N SER A 11 2.66 64.56 4.33
CA SER A 11 1.51 64.73 3.43
C SER A 11 0.17 64.67 4.20
N SER A 12 -0.70 65.58 3.92
CA SER A 12 -2.07 65.54 4.42
C SER A 12 -3.08 64.97 3.43
N ALA A 13 -2.61 64.40 2.35
CA ALA A 13 -3.44 63.68 1.38
C ALA A 13 -4.05 62.42 2.02
N THR A 14 -5.31 62.18 1.77
CA THR A 14 -6.04 61.02 2.30
C THR A 14 -6.18 59.89 1.28
N ASN A 15 -5.68 60.08 0.05
CA ASN A 15 -5.78 59.14 -1.06
C ASN A 15 -4.43 58.90 -1.76
N SER A 16 -3.30 59.16 -1.06
CA SER A 16 -1.98 58.96 -1.62
C SER A 16 -1.61 57.49 -1.64
N THR A 17 -1.00 57.04 -2.76
CA THR A 17 -0.38 55.74 -2.90
C THR A 17 1.15 55.78 -2.68
N SER A 18 1.65 56.94 -2.22
CA SER A 18 3.08 57.13 -2.03
C SER A 18 3.63 56.26 -0.89
N GLU A 19 4.70 55.53 -1.20
CA GLU A 19 5.50 54.77 -0.24
C GLU A 19 6.63 55.56 0.41
N SER A 20 6.76 56.85 0.04
CA SER A 20 7.87 57.73 0.48
C SER A 20 7.43 58.94 1.32
N LEU A 21 6.13 59.12 1.55
CA LEU A 21 5.58 60.16 2.37
C LEU A 21 5.04 59.61 3.69
N ALA A 22 5.10 60.44 4.74
CA ALA A 22 4.47 60.13 6.01
C ALA A 22 3.13 60.91 6.14
N ALA A 23 2.11 60.23 6.63
CA ALA A 23 0.82 60.87 6.88
C ALA A 23 0.90 61.83 8.06
N THR A 24 0.28 63.02 7.92
CA THR A 24 0.10 63.97 9.02
C THR A 24 -1.02 63.56 9.97
N PRO A 25 -1.05 64.03 11.21
CA PRO A 25 -2.23 63.91 12.09
C PRO A 25 -3.52 64.39 11.46
N LYS A 26 -3.44 65.39 10.58
CA LYS A 26 -4.59 65.88 9.80
C LYS A 26 -5.15 64.86 8.84
N ALA A 27 -4.28 64.19 8.13
CA ALA A 27 -4.70 63.12 7.20
C ALA A 27 -5.27 61.91 7.96
N VAL A 28 -4.67 61.54 9.07
CA VAL A 28 -5.16 60.46 9.94
C VAL A 28 -6.55 60.83 10.53
N LYS A 29 -6.74 62.07 10.99
CA LYS A 29 -8.04 62.55 11.49
C LYS A 29 -9.13 62.50 10.41
N ALA A 30 -8.84 62.95 9.20
CA ALA A 30 -9.81 62.89 8.10
C ALA A 30 -10.18 61.43 7.75
N ALA A 31 -9.22 60.54 7.75
CA ALA A 31 -9.48 59.10 7.57
C ALA A 31 -10.33 58.54 8.71
N TYR A 32 -10.03 58.89 9.96
CA TYR A 32 -10.81 58.50 11.13
C TYR A 32 -12.27 59.00 11.05
N GLU A 33 -12.48 60.27 10.72
CA GLU A 33 -13.82 60.84 10.60
C GLU A 33 -14.64 60.21 9.48
N LEU A 34 -13.98 59.89 8.35
CA LEU A 34 -14.62 59.18 7.25
C LEU A 34 -15.05 57.79 7.67
N ALA A 35 -14.17 57.04 8.40
CA ALA A 35 -14.46 55.72 8.88
C ALA A 35 -15.60 55.72 9.90
N ASN A 36 -15.57 56.69 10.85
CA ASN A 36 -16.58 56.84 11.88
C ASN A 36 -17.97 57.18 11.30
N GLY A 37 -17.99 57.88 10.16
CA GLY A 37 -19.25 58.25 9.49
C GLY A 37 -19.83 57.18 8.56
N LYS A 38 -19.06 56.21 8.17
CA LYS A 38 -19.44 55.22 7.12
C LYS A 38 -19.60 53.78 7.57
N TYR A 39 -19.06 53.43 8.72
CA TYR A 39 -19.07 52.01 9.13
C TYR A 39 -19.94 51.82 10.38
N THR A 40 -21.01 51.03 10.27
CA THR A 40 -21.60 50.31 11.39
C THR A 40 -20.58 49.28 11.87
N ALA A 41 -20.39 49.22 13.19
CA ALA A 41 -19.37 48.44 13.88
C ALA A 41 -19.33 46.98 13.44
N GLN A 42 -18.56 46.70 12.39
CA GLN A 42 -18.21 45.34 11.97
C GLN A 42 -16.69 45.22 11.91
N ASP A 43 -16.18 44.03 12.22
CA ASP A 43 -14.76 43.80 12.19
C ASP A 43 -14.24 43.79 10.76
N ALA A 44 -13.04 44.34 10.55
CA ALA A 44 -12.36 44.23 9.27
C ALA A 44 -11.81 42.81 9.08
N THR A 45 -11.88 42.37 7.85
CA THR A 45 -11.24 41.11 7.41
C THR A 45 -10.44 41.39 6.14
N THR A 46 -9.69 40.41 5.67
CA THR A 46 -8.97 40.52 4.39
C THR A 46 -9.91 40.72 3.18
N ALA A 47 -11.20 40.42 3.34
CA ALA A 47 -12.22 40.57 2.29
C ALA A 47 -13.21 41.69 2.59
N GLN A 48 -13.25 42.27 3.80
CA GLN A 48 -14.28 43.22 4.23
C GLN A 48 -13.69 44.37 5.04
N LYS A 49 -14.09 45.57 4.70
CA LYS A 49 -13.74 46.77 5.46
C LYS A 49 -14.53 46.83 6.77
N GLY A 50 -13.89 47.27 7.83
CA GLY A 50 -14.54 47.38 9.13
C GLY A 50 -13.63 47.97 10.20
N ILE A 51 -14.01 47.76 11.48
CA ILE A 51 -13.24 48.16 12.65
C ILE A 51 -12.12 47.15 12.88
N VAL A 52 -10.93 47.62 13.19
CA VAL A 52 -9.82 46.76 13.54
C VAL A 52 -9.34 47.03 14.97
N GLN A 53 -8.92 45.99 15.67
CA GLN A 53 -8.27 46.14 16.96
C GLN A 53 -6.78 46.42 16.76
N LEU A 54 -6.25 47.36 17.55
CA LEU A 54 -4.83 47.66 17.52
C LEU A 54 -4.03 46.64 18.34
N SER A 55 -2.83 46.32 17.87
CA SER A 55 -1.90 45.47 18.58
C SER A 55 -0.50 46.10 18.65
N ASN A 56 0.11 46.04 19.82
CA ASN A 56 1.51 46.41 20.02
C ASN A 56 2.49 45.25 19.78
N ALA A 57 2.00 44.09 19.40
CA ALA A 57 2.85 42.96 19.14
C ALA A 57 3.78 43.19 17.95
N THR A 58 5.05 42.82 18.11
CA THR A 58 6.07 42.94 17.07
C THR A 58 6.31 41.61 16.33
N ASN A 59 5.61 40.55 16.75
CA ASN A 59 5.75 39.22 16.22
C ASN A 59 4.39 38.54 15.96
N SER A 60 3.32 39.32 15.76
CA SER A 60 1.97 38.78 15.50
C SER A 60 1.88 38.24 14.07
N THR A 61 1.22 37.09 13.93
CA THR A 61 0.82 36.49 12.65
C THR A 61 -0.65 36.78 12.33
N SER A 62 -1.31 37.66 13.11
CA SER A 62 -2.72 37.98 12.93
C SER A 62 -2.96 38.75 11.62
N GLU A 63 -3.95 38.33 10.86
CA GLU A 63 -4.47 39.01 9.68
C GLU A 63 -5.62 40.00 10.02
N MET A 64 -6.00 40.07 11.31
CA MET A 64 -7.18 40.84 11.77
C MET A 64 -6.84 42.02 12.69
N LEU A 65 -5.57 42.23 12.95
CA LEU A 65 -5.11 43.33 13.83
C LEU A 65 -4.31 44.35 13.04
N ALA A 66 -4.37 45.61 13.47
CA ALA A 66 -3.51 46.64 12.94
C ALA A 66 -2.36 46.96 13.92
N ALA A 67 -1.18 47.11 13.37
CA ALA A 67 0.00 47.47 14.16
C ALA A 67 -0.10 48.91 14.64
N THR A 68 0.27 49.16 15.90
CA THR A 68 0.38 50.54 16.42
C THR A 68 1.71 51.16 16.00
N PRO A 69 1.80 52.53 16.03
CA PRO A 69 3.09 53.20 15.88
C PRO A 69 4.12 52.75 16.89
N LYS A 70 3.71 52.29 18.07
CA LYS A 70 4.63 51.70 19.08
C LYS A 70 5.26 50.41 18.62
N SER A 71 4.49 49.51 18.02
CA SER A 71 5.06 48.24 17.49
C SER A 71 5.97 48.50 16.29
N VAL A 72 5.58 49.44 15.41
CA VAL A 72 6.42 49.87 14.28
C VAL A 72 7.73 50.51 14.79
N LYS A 73 7.68 51.36 15.81
CA LYS A 73 8.86 51.95 16.42
C LYS A 73 9.77 50.90 17.00
N ALA A 74 9.24 49.93 17.72
CA ALA A 74 10.04 48.84 18.30
C ALA A 74 10.76 48.02 17.21
N ALA A 75 10.06 47.75 16.09
CA ALA A 75 10.67 47.06 14.94
C ALA A 75 11.75 47.92 14.26
N TYR A 76 11.47 49.25 14.13
CA TYR A 76 12.44 50.19 13.58
C TYR A 76 13.69 50.30 14.45
N ASP A 77 13.54 50.45 15.77
CA ASP A 77 14.66 50.53 16.71
C ASP A 77 15.49 49.26 16.68
N LEU A 78 14.85 48.08 16.59
CA LEU A 78 15.53 46.80 16.49
C LEU A 78 16.34 46.71 15.19
N ALA A 79 15.73 47.09 14.06
CA ALA A 79 16.39 47.11 12.77
C ALA A 79 17.56 48.09 12.75
N ASN A 80 17.34 49.29 13.30
CA ASN A 80 18.37 50.34 13.36
C ASN A 80 19.57 50.00 14.26
N GLY A 81 19.31 49.22 15.33
CA GLY A 81 20.35 48.80 16.25
C GLY A 81 21.17 47.58 15.80
N LYS A 82 20.64 46.80 14.88
CA LYS A 82 21.26 45.50 14.53
C LYS A 82 21.60 45.29 13.06
N TYR A 83 20.96 46.03 12.16
CA TYR A 83 21.17 45.78 10.73
C TYR A 83 21.35 47.10 9.96
N THR A 84 22.51 47.32 9.38
CA THR A 84 22.62 48.13 8.19
C THR A 84 21.88 47.44 7.07
N ALA A 85 20.96 48.12 6.38
CA ALA A 85 20.04 47.58 5.39
C ALA A 85 20.73 46.68 4.35
N GLN A 86 20.95 45.41 4.71
CA GLN A 86 21.50 44.37 3.87
C GLN A 86 20.53 43.21 3.73
N ASP A 87 20.55 42.58 2.60
CA ASP A 87 19.70 41.41 2.37
C ASP A 87 20.17 40.24 3.24
N ALA A 88 19.24 39.48 3.74
CA ALA A 88 19.50 38.25 4.44
C ALA A 88 20.00 37.17 3.46
N THR A 89 20.95 36.39 3.92
CA THR A 89 21.40 35.18 3.24
C THR A 89 21.45 34.02 4.24
N THR A 90 21.72 32.82 3.80
CA THR A 90 21.89 31.65 4.69
C THR A 90 23.05 31.80 5.67
N ALA A 91 23.98 32.70 5.40
CA ALA A 91 25.15 32.99 6.26
C ALA A 91 25.04 34.31 7.01
N GLN A 92 24.09 35.20 6.67
CA GLN A 92 24.02 36.57 7.17
C GLN A 92 22.60 37.00 7.45
N LYS A 93 22.35 37.58 8.62
CA LYS A 93 21.07 38.18 8.99
C LYS A 93 20.85 39.47 8.21
N GLY A 94 19.64 39.72 7.76
CA GLY A 94 19.31 40.92 7.02
C GLY A 94 17.82 41.03 6.69
N ILE A 95 17.51 41.87 5.71
CA ILE A 95 16.16 42.09 5.18
C ILE A 95 15.83 40.95 4.20
N VAL A 96 14.61 40.45 4.24
CA VAL A 96 14.16 39.43 3.33
C VAL A 96 12.87 39.86 2.63
N GLN A 97 12.75 39.50 1.35
CA GLN A 97 11.50 39.66 0.59
C GLN A 97 10.60 38.43 0.81
N LEU A 98 9.31 38.67 0.94
CA LEU A 98 8.34 37.60 1.08
C LEU A 98 7.97 37.00 -0.28
N SER A 99 7.70 35.74 -0.28
CA SER A 99 7.21 35.00 -1.45
C SER A 99 6.06 34.07 -1.08
N SER A 100 5.02 34.07 -1.90
CA SER A 100 3.92 33.10 -1.79
C SER A 100 4.08 31.89 -2.73
N ALA A 101 5.23 31.74 -3.38
CA ALA A 101 5.51 30.58 -4.20
C ALA A 101 5.63 29.33 -3.33
N THR A 102 5.04 28.23 -3.79
CA THR A 102 5.08 26.93 -3.10
C THR A 102 6.14 25.99 -3.67
N ASN A 103 6.78 26.37 -4.77
CA ASN A 103 7.80 25.58 -5.46
C ASN A 103 9.11 26.35 -5.68
N SER A 104 9.36 27.39 -4.87
CA SER A 104 10.58 28.19 -4.99
C SER A 104 11.79 27.46 -4.40
N ALA A 105 12.90 27.44 -5.13
CA ALA A 105 14.20 27.01 -4.65
C ALA A 105 15.04 28.19 -4.11
N SER A 106 14.46 29.38 -3.92
CA SER A 106 15.19 30.54 -3.45
C SER A 106 15.65 30.38 -1.99
N GLU A 107 16.90 30.68 -1.75
CA GLU A 107 17.49 30.73 -0.41
C GLU A 107 17.45 32.15 0.20
N THR A 108 16.89 33.16 -0.52
CA THR A 108 16.87 34.57 -0.13
C THR A 108 15.46 35.13 0.09
N LEU A 109 14.44 34.31 -0.06
CA LEU A 109 13.05 34.70 0.15
C LEU A 109 12.47 34.03 1.41
N ALA A 110 11.52 34.70 2.04
CA ALA A 110 10.76 34.11 3.15
C ALA A 110 9.36 33.70 2.69
N ALA A 111 8.90 32.54 3.11
CA ALA A 111 7.55 32.07 2.79
C ALA A 111 6.48 32.87 3.52
N THR A 112 5.43 33.22 2.81
CA THR A 112 4.23 33.81 3.42
C THR A 112 3.36 32.76 4.08
N PRO A 113 2.48 33.12 5.02
CA PRO A 113 1.44 32.22 5.53
C PRO A 113 0.58 31.60 4.41
N LYS A 114 0.36 32.33 3.32
CA LYS A 114 -0.34 31.79 2.13
C LYS A 114 0.40 30.63 1.51
N ALA A 115 1.73 30.74 1.35
CA ALA A 115 2.55 29.66 0.83
C ALA A 115 2.54 28.46 1.78
N VAL A 116 2.69 28.71 3.08
CA VAL A 116 2.64 27.65 4.12
C VAL A 116 1.27 26.99 4.15
N LYS A 117 0.18 27.76 4.08
CA LYS A 117 -1.17 27.21 4.00
C LYS A 117 -1.34 26.33 2.77
N ALA A 118 -0.90 26.77 1.60
CA ALA A 118 -0.99 25.97 0.39
C ALA A 118 -0.21 24.67 0.49
N ALA A 119 0.99 24.69 1.09
CA ALA A 119 1.80 23.50 1.36
C ALA A 119 1.10 22.57 2.36
N ASN A 120 0.51 23.14 3.44
CA ASN A 120 -0.24 22.38 4.43
C ASN A 120 -1.50 21.74 3.82
N ASP A 121 -2.25 22.49 3.00
CA ASP A 121 -3.44 21.97 2.33
C ASP A 121 -3.09 20.84 1.36
N ASN A 122 -1.97 20.97 0.62
CA ASN A 122 -1.45 19.90 -0.23
C ASN A 122 -1.06 18.68 0.60
N ALA A 123 -0.40 18.85 1.74
CA ALA A 123 -0.03 17.75 2.64
C ALA A 123 -1.28 17.06 3.21
N ASN A 124 -2.29 17.83 3.63
CA ASN A 124 -3.55 17.30 4.15
C ASN A 124 -4.40 16.61 3.09
N GLY A 125 -4.27 17.02 1.81
CA GLY A 125 -4.93 16.38 0.68
C GLY A 125 -4.28 15.03 0.28
N ARG A 126 -3.10 14.73 0.80
CA ARG A 126 -2.43 13.45 0.56
C ARG A 126 -3.04 12.35 1.43
N VAL A 127 -2.83 11.14 1.02
CA VAL A 127 -3.27 9.98 1.80
C VAL A 127 -2.55 9.99 3.16
N PRO A 128 -3.28 10.10 4.29
CA PRO A 128 -2.66 10.01 5.61
C PRO A 128 -1.90 8.70 5.78
N SER A 129 -0.74 8.74 6.44
CA SER A 129 0.05 7.53 6.73
C SER A 129 -0.70 6.50 7.58
N ALA A 130 -1.69 6.97 8.37
CA ALA A 130 -2.57 6.10 9.14
C ALA A 130 -3.66 5.41 8.29
N ARG A 131 -3.86 5.83 7.02
CA ARG A 131 -4.80 5.15 6.12
C ARG A 131 -4.31 3.75 5.84
N LYS A 132 -5.23 2.82 5.78
CA LYS A 132 -4.91 1.41 5.56
C LYS A 132 -5.44 0.95 4.22
N VAL A 133 -4.70 0.06 3.57
CA VAL A 133 -5.17 -0.77 2.46
C VAL A 133 -5.17 -2.20 2.97
N ASN A 134 -6.34 -2.82 3.02
CA ASN A 134 -6.55 -4.15 3.57
C ASN A 134 -5.88 -4.35 4.95
N GLY A 135 -6.06 -3.37 5.85
CA GLY A 135 -5.53 -3.41 7.20
C GLY A 135 -4.07 -2.97 7.36
N LYS A 136 -3.31 -2.80 6.26
CA LYS A 136 -1.90 -2.35 6.29
C LYS A 136 -1.82 -0.83 6.19
N ALA A 137 -1.13 -0.19 7.13
CA ALA A 137 -0.96 1.26 7.14
C ALA A 137 -0.01 1.72 6.03
N LEU A 138 -0.29 2.90 5.43
CA LEU A 138 0.51 3.49 4.36
C LEU A 138 1.67 4.36 4.92
N SER A 139 2.30 3.91 6.00
CA SER A 139 3.46 4.60 6.60
C SER A 139 4.79 4.31 5.91
N SER A 140 4.83 3.28 5.10
CA SER A 140 5.95 2.86 4.26
C SER A 140 5.41 2.09 3.06
N ASP A 141 6.29 1.64 2.18
CA ASP A 141 5.90 0.72 1.12
C ASP A 141 5.24 -0.52 1.72
N ILE A 142 4.12 -0.92 1.14
CA ILE A 142 3.38 -2.10 1.58
C ILE A 142 3.42 -3.17 0.49
N THR A 143 3.56 -4.42 0.94
CA THR A 143 3.36 -5.58 0.09
C THR A 143 2.03 -6.22 0.48
N LEU A 144 1.12 -6.34 -0.48
CA LEU A 144 -0.12 -7.08 -0.31
C LEU A 144 0.09 -8.52 -0.76
N THR A 145 -0.24 -9.44 0.11
CA THR A 145 -0.28 -10.87 -0.21
C THR A 145 -1.68 -11.24 -0.70
N PRO A 146 -1.85 -12.35 -1.42
CA PRO A 146 -3.17 -12.86 -1.80
C PRO A 146 -4.13 -12.97 -0.61
N LYS A 147 -3.63 -13.37 0.57
CA LYS A 147 -4.41 -13.45 1.80
C LYS A 147 -4.91 -12.08 2.29
N ASP A 148 -4.11 -11.02 2.10
CA ASP A 148 -4.52 -9.66 2.47
C ASP A 148 -5.72 -9.16 1.65
N ILE A 149 -5.90 -9.67 0.44
CA ILE A 149 -7.00 -9.31 -0.46
C ILE A 149 -8.07 -10.39 -0.58
N GLY A 150 -7.91 -11.52 0.11
CA GLY A 150 -8.90 -12.60 0.14
C GLY A 150 -8.93 -13.45 -1.14
N THR A 151 -7.80 -13.57 -1.82
CA THR A 151 -7.64 -14.42 -3.00
C THR A 151 -6.72 -15.61 -2.71
N LEU A 152 -6.73 -16.61 -3.60
CA LEU A 152 -5.80 -17.73 -3.54
C LEU A 152 -4.36 -17.27 -3.84
N ASN A 153 -3.39 -17.90 -3.18
CA ASN A 153 -2.00 -17.84 -3.63
C ASN A 153 -1.86 -18.63 -4.94
N SER A 154 -1.03 -18.15 -5.85
CA SER A 154 -0.72 -18.87 -7.07
C SER A 154 0.68 -18.60 -7.57
N THR A 155 1.23 -19.57 -8.28
CA THR A 155 2.51 -19.45 -8.99
C THR A 155 2.51 -20.34 -10.21
N THR A 156 3.29 -19.97 -11.22
CA THR A 156 3.60 -20.83 -12.35
C THR A 156 4.94 -21.49 -12.10
N MET A 157 5.02 -22.82 -12.27
CA MET A 157 6.26 -23.54 -12.09
C MET A 157 6.35 -24.75 -13.04
N SER A 158 7.52 -25.35 -13.08
CA SER A 158 7.78 -26.53 -13.88
C SER A 158 8.40 -27.62 -13.02
N PHE A 159 8.04 -28.86 -13.31
CA PHE A 159 8.66 -30.04 -12.75
C PHE A 159 9.60 -30.65 -13.81
N SER A 160 10.89 -30.58 -13.58
CA SER A 160 11.91 -31.01 -14.53
C SER A 160 12.65 -32.24 -14.04
N GLY A 161 13.12 -33.07 -14.96
CA GLY A 161 13.86 -34.27 -14.66
C GLY A 161 13.14 -35.59 -15.06
N GLY A 162 11.92 -35.49 -15.57
CA GLY A 162 11.09 -36.60 -15.99
C GLY A 162 9.99 -36.94 -14.99
N ALA A 163 9.36 -38.11 -15.17
CA ALA A 163 8.39 -38.60 -14.20
C ALA A 163 9.11 -39.00 -12.90
N GLY A 164 8.59 -38.55 -11.79
CA GLY A 164 9.21 -38.82 -10.49
C GLY A 164 8.61 -38.03 -9.36
N TRP A 165 9.37 -37.96 -8.28
CA TRP A 165 8.98 -37.34 -7.03
C TRP A 165 9.68 -35.99 -6.83
N PHE A 166 8.94 -35.08 -6.25
CA PHE A 166 9.41 -33.72 -6.00
C PHE A 166 8.93 -33.24 -4.64
N LYS A 167 9.80 -32.56 -3.90
CA LYS A 167 9.39 -31.84 -2.69
C LYS A 167 8.64 -30.56 -3.09
N LEU A 168 7.31 -30.63 -3.07
CA LEU A 168 6.45 -29.53 -3.52
C LEU A 168 6.39 -28.39 -2.52
N ALA A 169 6.21 -28.70 -1.25
CA ALA A 169 5.94 -27.72 -0.24
C ALA A 169 6.52 -28.07 1.12
N THR A 170 6.75 -27.04 1.92
CA THR A 170 6.91 -27.15 3.36
C THR A 170 5.72 -26.47 4.01
N VAL A 171 5.02 -27.17 4.89
CA VAL A 171 3.82 -26.68 5.57
C VAL A 171 4.02 -26.72 7.07
N THR A 172 3.53 -25.70 7.77
CA THR A 172 3.37 -25.72 9.23
C THR A 172 1.89 -25.83 9.52
N MET A 173 1.50 -26.91 10.17
CA MET A 173 0.11 -27.29 10.41
C MET A 173 -0.12 -27.54 11.89
N PRO A 174 -0.45 -26.50 12.68
CA PRO A 174 -0.75 -26.66 14.09
C PRO A 174 -1.86 -27.66 14.33
N GLN A 175 -1.74 -28.45 15.40
CA GLN A 175 -2.70 -29.46 15.83
C GLN A 175 -3.96 -28.81 16.43
N ALA A 176 -4.50 -27.84 15.72
CA ALA A 176 -5.68 -27.07 16.06
C ALA A 176 -6.59 -26.95 14.82
N SER A 177 -6.88 -28.08 14.20
CA SER A 177 -7.73 -28.21 13.02
C SER A 177 -7.25 -27.39 11.81
N SER A 178 -5.94 -27.26 11.63
CA SER A 178 -5.38 -26.58 10.46
C SER A 178 -5.63 -27.37 9.17
N VAL A 179 -5.83 -26.64 8.08
CA VAL A 179 -6.07 -27.18 6.73
C VAL A 179 -5.18 -26.47 5.74
N VAL A 180 -4.65 -27.24 4.78
CA VAL A 180 -3.93 -26.74 3.61
C VAL A 180 -4.54 -27.38 2.38
N SER A 181 -4.81 -26.59 1.34
CA SER A 181 -5.20 -27.08 0.02
C SER A 181 -4.20 -26.60 -1.02
N ILE A 182 -3.80 -27.51 -1.92
CA ILE A 182 -2.90 -27.21 -3.03
C ILE A 182 -3.50 -27.80 -4.29
N THR A 183 -3.75 -26.95 -5.29
CA THR A 183 -4.31 -27.38 -6.58
C THR A 183 -3.25 -27.22 -7.66
N LEU A 184 -3.06 -28.24 -8.48
CA LEU A 184 -2.32 -28.14 -9.73
C LEU A 184 -3.29 -28.01 -10.88
N ILE A 185 -3.09 -26.99 -11.72
CA ILE A 185 -3.82 -26.77 -12.96
C ILE A 185 -2.82 -26.87 -14.11
N GLY A 186 -3.09 -27.75 -15.05
CA GLY A 186 -2.18 -28.16 -16.11
C GLY A 186 -1.82 -29.63 -15.93
N GLY A 187 -1.10 -30.18 -16.87
CA GLY A 187 -0.78 -31.61 -16.84
C GLY A 187 0.65 -31.90 -17.28
N ALA A 188 0.98 -33.16 -17.30
CA ALA A 188 2.22 -33.65 -17.88
C ALA A 188 2.06 -33.83 -19.39
N GLY A 189 3.01 -33.30 -20.17
CA GLY A 189 3.08 -33.47 -21.63
C GLY A 189 2.92 -32.16 -22.42
N PHE A 190 3.16 -32.26 -23.74
CA PHE A 190 3.10 -31.14 -24.69
C PHE A 190 2.10 -31.35 -25.82
N ASN A 191 1.42 -32.49 -25.85
CA ASN A 191 0.59 -32.85 -26.98
C ASN A 191 -0.80 -32.20 -26.88
N VAL A 192 -1.05 -31.21 -27.71
CA VAL A 192 -2.32 -30.49 -27.77
C VAL A 192 -3.52 -31.36 -28.18
N GLY A 193 -3.27 -32.53 -28.75
CA GLY A 193 -4.30 -33.53 -29.08
C GLY A 193 -4.77 -34.37 -27.92
N SER A 194 -4.22 -34.18 -26.71
CA SER A 194 -4.55 -34.94 -25.51
C SER A 194 -5.22 -34.08 -24.47
N PRO A 195 -6.57 -33.97 -24.45
CA PRO A 195 -7.30 -33.06 -23.57
C PRO A 195 -7.08 -33.33 -22.07
N GLN A 196 -6.71 -34.55 -21.70
CA GLN A 196 -6.35 -34.89 -20.31
C GLN A 196 -5.10 -34.13 -19.82
N GLN A 197 -4.28 -33.58 -20.71
CA GLN A 197 -3.13 -32.72 -20.35
C GLN A 197 -3.57 -31.35 -19.86
N ALA A 198 -4.81 -30.92 -20.14
CA ALA A 198 -5.46 -29.81 -19.46
C ALA A 198 -6.00 -30.30 -18.11
N GLY A 199 -5.09 -30.73 -17.24
CA GLY A 199 -5.42 -31.48 -16.05
C GLY A 199 -5.68 -30.61 -14.83
N ILE A 200 -6.33 -31.24 -13.85
CA ILE A 200 -6.50 -30.68 -12.52
C ILE A 200 -6.37 -31.77 -11.46
N SER A 201 -5.64 -31.49 -10.39
CA SER A 201 -5.56 -32.32 -9.20
C SER A 201 -5.51 -31.46 -7.95
N GLU A 202 -6.14 -31.91 -6.88
CA GLU A 202 -6.31 -31.19 -5.64
C GLU A 202 -5.76 -32.02 -4.48
N LEU A 203 -4.82 -31.44 -3.74
CA LEU A 203 -4.26 -32.02 -2.53
C LEU A 203 -4.84 -31.28 -1.32
N VAL A 204 -5.46 -32.02 -0.42
CA VAL A 204 -5.99 -31.49 0.83
C VAL A 204 -5.26 -32.14 2.00
N LEU A 205 -4.69 -31.34 2.86
CA LEU A 205 -4.02 -31.75 4.10
C LEU A 205 -4.79 -31.21 5.29
N ARG A 206 -4.88 -32.02 6.34
CA ARG A 206 -5.58 -31.65 7.57
C ARG A 206 -4.82 -32.13 8.79
N ALA A 207 -4.65 -31.25 9.77
CA ALA A 207 -4.25 -31.62 11.12
C ALA A 207 -5.51 -31.76 12.01
N GLY A 208 -5.40 -32.59 13.04
CA GLY A 208 -6.43 -32.75 14.05
C GLY A 208 -6.20 -31.87 15.29
N ASN A 209 -6.47 -32.45 16.45
CA ASN A 209 -6.32 -31.81 17.75
C ASN A 209 -5.06 -32.23 18.52
N GLY A 210 -4.15 -32.97 17.87
CA GLY A 210 -2.90 -33.46 18.46
C GLY A 210 -3.00 -34.81 19.17
N ASN A 211 -4.16 -35.47 19.13
CA ASN A 211 -4.31 -36.81 19.70
C ASN A 211 -5.10 -37.75 18.74
N PRO A 212 -4.41 -38.56 17.94
CA PRO A 212 -2.94 -38.62 17.80
C PRO A 212 -2.41 -37.36 17.07
N LYS A 213 -1.14 -37.04 17.33
CA LYS A 213 -0.42 -35.99 16.62
C LYS A 213 -0.13 -36.45 15.19
N GLY A 214 -0.21 -35.49 14.26
CA GLY A 214 0.13 -35.70 12.85
C GLY A 214 -0.83 -35.01 11.92
N ILE A 215 -0.65 -35.27 10.65
CA ILE A 215 -1.56 -34.81 9.58
C ILE A 215 -2.11 -36.02 8.84
N THR A 216 -3.23 -35.81 8.18
CA THR A 216 -3.78 -36.68 7.16
C THR A 216 -3.95 -35.91 5.88
N GLY A 217 -4.00 -36.59 4.75
CA GLY A 217 -4.18 -35.96 3.47
C GLY A 217 -4.84 -36.85 2.45
N ALA A 218 -5.47 -36.21 1.49
CA ALA A 218 -6.06 -36.85 0.32
C ALA A 218 -5.67 -36.08 -0.94
N LEU A 219 -5.31 -36.82 -1.98
CA LEU A 219 -5.14 -36.30 -3.33
C LEU A 219 -6.39 -36.68 -4.14
N TRP A 220 -7.03 -35.68 -4.68
CA TRP A 220 -8.22 -35.83 -5.56
C TRP A 220 -7.79 -35.59 -7.00
N GLN A 221 -7.69 -36.65 -7.78
CA GLN A 221 -7.35 -36.59 -9.20
C GLN A 221 -8.63 -36.42 -10.01
N ARG A 222 -8.82 -35.25 -10.62
CA ARG A 222 -9.94 -35.01 -11.56
C ARG A 222 -9.60 -35.43 -12.98
N THR A 223 -8.32 -35.51 -13.28
CA THR A 223 -7.77 -35.99 -14.56
C THR A 223 -6.67 -36.99 -14.30
N SER A 224 -6.30 -37.78 -15.31
CA SER A 224 -5.22 -38.77 -15.23
C SER A 224 -3.81 -38.15 -15.18
N THR A 225 -3.71 -36.85 -15.43
CA THR A 225 -2.47 -36.08 -15.40
C THR A 225 -2.46 -35.11 -14.22
N GLY A 226 -1.29 -34.57 -13.89
CA GLY A 226 -1.06 -33.73 -12.72
C GLY A 226 -0.36 -34.54 -11.63
N PHE A 227 -0.71 -34.28 -10.39
CA PHE A 227 -0.21 -35.07 -9.27
C PHE A 227 -0.80 -36.47 -9.34
N THR A 228 0.08 -37.47 -9.32
CA THR A 228 -0.34 -38.87 -9.37
C THR A 228 -0.26 -39.58 -8.02
N ASN A 229 0.54 -39.06 -7.11
CA ASN A 229 0.68 -39.55 -5.74
C ASN A 229 1.24 -38.45 -4.85
N PHE A 230 1.18 -38.63 -3.54
CA PHE A 230 1.82 -37.74 -2.58
C PHE A 230 2.16 -38.48 -1.29
N ALA A 231 3.13 -37.91 -0.58
CA ALA A 231 3.59 -38.44 0.71
C ALA A 231 4.17 -37.26 1.52
N TRP A 232 4.35 -37.46 2.80
CA TRP A 232 4.92 -36.41 3.66
C TRP A 232 5.85 -36.98 4.72
N VAL A 233 6.66 -36.10 5.30
CA VAL A 233 7.48 -36.38 6.47
C VAL A 233 7.40 -35.22 7.45
N ASN A 234 7.29 -35.55 8.73
CA ASN A 234 7.43 -34.55 9.79
C ASN A 234 8.91 -34.19 9.93
N THR A 235 9.24 -32.90 9.83
CA THR A 235 10.63 -32.42 9.93
C THR A 235 10.92 -31.84 11.31
N SER A 236 9.98 -31.11 11.90
CA SER A 236 10.10 -30.61 13.28
C SER A 236 8.75 -30.07 13.77
N GLY A 237 8.42 -30.31 15.02
CA GLY A 237 7.18 -29.78 15.60
C GLY A 237 5.95 -30.09 14.75
N ASP A 238 5.26 -29.03 14.28
CA ASP A 238 4.10 -29.13 13.38
C ASP A 238 4.44 -28.86 11.91
N THR A 239 5.73 -28.93 11.55
CA THR A 239 6.23 -28.69 10.20
C THR A 239 6.43 -30.01 9.45
N TYR A 240 5.98 -30.05 8.21
CA TYR A 240 6.00 -31.21 7.34
C TYR A 240 6.52 -30.82 5.95
N ASP A 241 7.37 -31.67 5.39
CA ASP A 241 7.70 -31.61 3.96
C ASP A 241 6.73 -32.48 3.17
N ILE A 242 6.16 -31.91 2.13
CA ILE A 242 5.16 -32.54 1.26
C ILE A 242 5.80 -32.86 -0.08
N TYR A 243 5.75 -34.14 -0.44
CA TYR A 243 6.27 -34.67 -1.70
C TYR A 243 5.11 -35.07 -2.58
N VAL A 244 5.27 -34.86 -3.88
CA VAL A 244 4.30 -35.29 -4.90
C VAL A 244 4.99 -36.04 -5.99
N ALA A 245 4.29 -37.03 -6.56
CA ALA A 245 4.69 -37.64 -7.80
C ALA A 245 3.97 -36.96 -8.96
N ILE A 246 4.69 -36.81 -10.07
CA ILE A 246 4.15 -36.18 -11.29
C ILE A 246 4.74 -36.86 -12.52
N GLY A 247 4.02 -36.86 -13.63
CA GLY A 247 4.45 -37.42 -14.90
C GLY A 247 5.46 -36.50 -15.64
N ASN A 248 5.89 -36.98 -16.80
CA ASN A 248 6.87 -36.27 -17.64
C ASN A 248 6.32 -34.90 -18.13
N TYR A 249 7.25 -33.98 -18.35
CA TYR A 249 7.01 -32.71 -19.05
C TYR A 249 5.96 -31.79 -18.40
N ALA A 250 5.81 -31.87 -17.11
CA ALA A 250 4.94 -30.97 -16.36
C ALA A 250 5.54 -29.56 -16.26
N THR A 251 5.48 -28.84 -17.36
CA THR A 251 6.07 -27.50 -17.52
C THR A 251 5.00 -26.43 -17.58
N GLY A 252 5.29 -25.26 -16.98
CA GLY A 252 4.38 -24.13 -17.01
C GLY A 252 3.03 -24.41 -16.34
N VAL A 253 2.98 -25.28 -15.35
CA VAL A 253 1.75 -25.57 -14.60
C VAL A 253 1.47 -24.49 -13.59
N ASN A 254 0.20 -24.21 -13.32
CA ASN A 254 -0.23 -23.29 -12.29
C ASN A 254 -0.47 -24.07 -10.99
N ILE A 255 0.19 -23.66 -9.92
CA ILE A 255 -0.07 -24.12 -8.56
C ILE A 255 -0.83 -23.05 -7.82
N GLN A 256 -1.98 -23.42 -7.26
CA GLN A 256 -2.79 -22.58 -6.40
C GLN A 256 -2.87 -23.20 -5.02
N TRP A 257 -2.84 -22.38 -3.97
CA TRP A 257 -2.97 -22.89 -2.61
C TRP A 257 -3.65 -21.91 -1.68
N ASP A 258 -4.28 -22.47 -0.67
CA ASP A 258 -4.86 -21.74 0.45
C ASP A 258 -4.69 -22.55 1.73
N TYR A 259 -4.87 -21.90 2.86
CA TYR A 259 -4.69 -22.52 4.16
C TYR A 259 -5.42 -21.74 5.27
N THR A 260 -5.75 -22.42 6.35
CA THR A 260 -6.34 -21.80 7.53
C THR A 260 -5.38 -20.77 8.15
N SER A 261 -5.92 -19.78 8.83
CA SER A 261 -5.15 -18.64 9.38
C SER A 261 -4.03 -19.03 10.34
N ASN A 262 -4.12 -20.21 10.95
CA ASN A 262 -3.12 -20.76 11.87
C ASN A 262 -2.02 -21.59 11.18
N ALA A 263 -2.16 -21.89 9.89
CA ALA A 263 -1.19 -22.64 9.11
C ALA A 263 -0.29 -21.73 8.28
N SER A 264 0.77 -22.29 7.71
CA SER A 264 1.61 -21.64 6.70
C SER A 264 2.05 -22.65 5.64
N VAL A 265 2.28 -22.13 4.43
CA VAL A 265 2.70 -22.91 3.28
C VAL A 265 3.84 -22.19 2.56
N THR A 266 4.91 -22.90 2.29
CA THR A 266 5.96 -22.48 1.36
C THR A 266 5.97 -23.46 0.19
N ILE A 267 5.66 -22.96 -1.01
CA ILE A 267 5.77 -23.74 -2.24
C ILE A 267 7.21 -23.67 -2.74
N HIS A 268 7.81 -24.82 -3.07
CA HIS A 268 9.14 -24.91 -3.67
C HIS A 268 9.00 -24.81 -5.19
N THR A 269 9.35 -23.66 -5.75
CA THR A 269 9.16 -23.36 -7.19
C THR A 269 10.21 -24.00 -8.10
N SER A 270 11.28 -24.52 -7.52
CA SER A 270 12.34 -25.27 -8.22
C SER A 270 12.67 -26.56 -7.46
N PRO A 271 11.71 -27.48 -7.34
CA PRO A 271 11.88 -28.67 -6.51
C PRO A 271 12.89 -29.63 -7.12
N ALA A 272 13.69 -30.26 -6.25
CA ALA A 272 14.65 -31.28 -6.69
C ALA A 272 13.92 -32.55 -7.17
N TYR A 273 14.38 -33.08 -8.30
CA TYR A 273 13.87 -34.32 -8.87
C TYR A 273 14.44 -35.54 -8.16
N SER A 274 13.59 -36.53 -7.95
CA SER A 274 13.99 -37.87 -7.58
C SER A 274 13.21 -38.92 -8.42
N ALA A 275 13.89 -39.80 -9.08
CA ALA A 275 13.25 -40.87 -9.86
C ALA A 275 12.42 -41.80 -8.97
N ASN A 276 12.87 -42.02 -7.74
CA ASN A 276 12.20 -42.87 -6.77
C ASN A 276 11.62 -42.05 -5.63
N LYS A 277 10.56 -42.57 -5.01
CA LYS A 277 10.02 -42.00 -3.78
C LYS A 277 11.11 -41.94 -2.70
N PRO A 278 11.39 -40.82 -2.09
CA PRO A 278 12.32 -40.76 -0.97
C PRO A 278 11.88 -41.68 0.18
N GLU A 279 12.86 -42.22 0.88
CA GLU A 279 12.60 -43.10 2.02
C GLU A 279 12.05 -42.31 3.24
N GLY A 280 11.35 -43.03 4.11
CA GLY A 280 10.86 -42.45 5.38
C GLY A 280 9.60 -41.58 5.26
N LEU A 281 8.99 -41.50 4.08
CA LEU A 281 7.75 -40.78 3.88
C LEU A 281 6.53 -41.60 4.30
N THR A 282 5.53 -40.88 4.85
CA THR A 282 4.18 -41.42 5.08
C THR A 282 3.35 -41.23 3.83
N ASP A 283 2.75 -42.32 3.34
CA ASP A 283 1.90 -42.28 2.16
C ASP A 283 0.55 -41.63 2.45
N GLY A 284 0.05 -40.85 1.48
CA GLY A 284 -1.30 -40.31 1.50
C GLY A 284 -2.27 -41.19 0.70
N THR A 285 -3.55 -40.85 0.80
CA THR A 285 -4.62 -41.51 0.07
C THR A 285 -4.91 -40.79 -1.24
N VAL A 286 -4.99 -41.53 -2.33
CA VAL A 286 -5.27 -41.00 -3.66
C VAL A 286 -6.67 -41.44 -4.09
N TYR A 287 -7.50 -40.49 -4.50
CA TYR A 287 -8.82 -40.72 -5.08
C TYR A 287 -8.81 -40.28 -6.54
N SER A 288 -9.10 -41.21 -7.45
CA SER A 288 -9.20 -40.94 -8.88
C SER A 288 -10.67 -40.68 -9.25
N LEU A 289 -10.97 -39.47 -9.69
CA LEU A 289 -12.34 -39.04 -10.06
C LEU A 289 -12.55 -39.01 -11.58
N TYR A 290 -11.49 -39.20 -12.35
CA TYR A 290 -11.56 -39.20 -13.80
C TYR A 290 -12.09 -40.55 -14.34
N THR A 291 -12.83 -40.44 -15.44
CA THR A 291 -13.19 -41.62 -16.24
C THR A 291 -12.27 -41.65 -17.47
N PRO A 292 -11.53 -42.68 -17.71
CA PRO A 292 -10.77 -42.84 -18.95
C PRO A 292 -11.68 -42.58 -20.16
N SER A 293 -11.12 -42.02 -21.24
CA SER A 293 -11.92 -41.66 -22.44
C SER A 293 -12.59 -42.89 -23.06
N GLU A 294 -11.99 -44.03 -22.90
CA GLU A 294 -12.54 -45.31 -23.37
C GLU A 294 -13.76 -45.77 -22.54
N GLN A 295 -13.98 -45.19 -21.37
CA GLN A 295 -15.12 -45.50 -20.51
C GLN A 295 -16.20 -44.40 -20.58
N PHE A 296 -16.06 -43.41 -21.47
CA PHE A 296 -17.09 -42.39 -21.67
C PHE A 296 -18.11 -42.90 -22.67
N TYR A 297 -19.26 -43.29 -22.18
CA TYR A 297 -20.37 -43.82 -23.00
C TYR A 297 -21.49 -42.77 -23.12
N PRO A 298 -22.06 -42.57 -24.31
CA PRO A 298 -23.24 -41.73 -24.45
C PRO A 298 -24.41 -42.35 -23.63
N PRO A 299 -25.34 -41.50 -23.16
CA PRO A 299 -26.50 -41.97 -22.42
C PRO A 299 -27.22 -43.10 -23.16
N GLY A 300 -27.44 -44.22 -22.49
CA GLY A 300 -28.08 -45.42 -23.07
C GLY A 300 -27.15 -46.40 -23.77
N ALA A 301 -25.86 -46.10 -23.90
CA ALA A 301 -24.90 -47.10 -24.39
C ALA A 301 -24.61 -48.13 -23.31
N PRO A 302 -24.44 -49.40 -23.66
CA PRO A 302 -24.05 -50.44 -22.69
C PRO A 302 -22.61 -50.16 -22.20
N ILE A 303 -22.44 -50.19 -20.88
CA ILE A 303 -21.14 -50.03 -20.25
C ILE A 303 -20.37 -51.34 -20.36
N PRO A 304 -19.24 -51.42 -21.09
CA PRO A 304 -18.46 -52.68 -21.11
C PRO A 304 -17.80 -52.88 -19.74
N TRP A 305 -17.92 -54.08 -19.24
CA TRP A 305 -17.26 -54.46 -18.00
C TRP A 305 -15.75 -54.60 -18.20
N PRO A 306 -14.94 -54.23 -17.24
CA PRO A 306 -13.47 -54.29 -17.35
C PRO A 306 -12.95 -55.75 -17.25
N SER A 307 -13.79 -56.74 -17.07
CA SER A 307 -13.44 -58.16 -17.04
C SER A 307 -14.33 -58.97 -17.94
N ASP A 308 -13.84 -60.06 -18.50
CA ASP A 308 -14.55 -61.01 -19.40
C ASP A 308 -15.74 -61.71 -18.74
N THR A 309 -16.06 -61.40 -17.51
CA THR A 309 -17.19 -61.96 -16.77
C THR A 309 -18.26 -60.89 -16.56
N VAL A 310 -19.23 -60.86 -17.43
CA VAL A 310 -20.49 -60.11 -17.17
C VAL A 310 -21.23 -60.90 -16.05
N PRO A 311 -21.60 -60.24 -14.93
CA PRO A 311 -22.39 -60.91 -13.92
C PRO A 311 -23.68 -61.42 -14.54
N SER A 312 -24.03 -62.67 -14.28
CA SER A 312 -25.27 -63.26 -14.74
C SER A 312 -26.43 -62.48 -14.11
N GLY A 313 -27.17 -61.75 -14.93
CA GLY A 313 -28.32 -60.97 -14.48
C GLY A 313 -28.42 -59.51 -14.99
N TYR A 314 -27.53 -59.15 -15.88
CA TYR A 314 -27.62 -57.87 -16.60
C TYR A 314 -27.85 -58.08 -18.09
#